data_2e2760dc85e494a1f3bd7ef68141ae9b
#
_entry.id   2e2760dc85e494a1f3bd7ef68141ae9b
#
_cell.length_a   1.000
_cell.length_b   1.000
_cell.length_c   1.000
_cell.angle_alpha   90.00
_cell.angle_beta   90.00
_cell.angle_gamma   90.00
#
_symmetry.space_group_name_H-M   'P 1'
#
loop_
_entity.id
_entity.type
_entity.pdbx_description
1 polymer ?
#
loop_
_entity_poly.entity_id
_entity_poly.type
_entity_poly.pdbx_seq_one_letter_code
_entity_poly.pdbx_strand_id
1 'polypeptide(L)'
;MNLPQNKVFCDTSFFFASLCPDDSNYERAGELLKYCKDNNVILYTTWDVISETVTLLRYRADYNTAVEFLDIIKPALFIVPCDDSVRTSAEKVFKKVSKDKRLSFCDAISYVVITHMLDNIPCFTFDKDFRSLGLMVYP
;
A
#
# COMPACT_ATOMS: atom_id res chain seq x y z
N MET A 1 -5.61 16.50 -8.38
CA MET A 1 -4.51 15.52 -8.31
C MET A 1 -4.27 14.98 -9.71
N ASN A 2 -3.03 14.79 -10.07
CA ASN A 2 -2.67 14.24 -11.38
C ASN A 2 -1.67 13.11 -11.16
N LEU A 3 -2.09 11.86 -11.42
CA LEU A 3 -1.25 10.69 -11.26
C LEU A 3 -0.55 10.36 -12.57
N PRO A 4 0.80 10.33 -12.60
CA PRO A 4 1.51 9.88 -13.79
C PRO A 4 1.08 8.46 -14.18
N GLN A 5 0.87 8.23 -15.48
CA GLN A 5 0.55 6.92 -16.03
C GLN A 5 -0.76 6.28 -15.51
N ASN A 6 -1.59 7.00 -14.76
CA ASN A 6 -2.82 6.44 -14.14
C ASN A 6 -2.56 5.15 -13.34
N LYS A 7 -1.48 5.13 -12.58
CA LYS A 7 -1.07 3.98 -11.76
C LYS A 7 -0.67 4.45 -10.37
N VAL A 8 -1.01 3.67 -9.36
CA VAL A 8 -0.62 3.94 -7.98
C VAL A 8 -0.41 2.63 -7.23
N PHE A 9 0.58 2.63 -6.34
CA PHE A 9 0.77 1.53 -5.40
C PHE A 9 0.02 1.86 -4.11
N CYS A 10 -0.65 0.88 -3.52
CA CYS A 10 -1.43 1.06 -2.30
C CYS A 10 -0.81 0.29 -1.15
N ASP A 11 -0.55 0.99 -0.05
CA ASP A 11 -0.01 0.46 1.19
C ASP A 11 -1.14 0.09 2.18
N THR A 12 -0.79 -0.70 3.20
CA THR A 12 -1.71 -1.16 4.25
C THR A 12 -2.45 0.01 4.93
N SER A 13 -1.75 1.08 5.27
CA SER A 13 -2.36 2.23 5.96
C SER A 13 -3.46 2.90 5.13
N PHE A 14 -3.30 2.92 3.82
CA PHE A 14 -4.32 3.43 2.91
C PHE A 14 -5.55 2.53 2.89
N PHE A 15 -5.38 1.23 2.73
CA PHE A 15 -6.50 0.29 2.74
C PHE A 15 -7.25 0.30 4.07
N PHE A 16 -6.50 0.30 5.17
CA PHE A 16 -7.11 0.37 6.51
C PHE A 16 -7.97 1.63 6.67
N ALA A 17 -7.42 2.79 6.34
CA ALA A 17 -8.14 4.06 6.43
C ALA A 17 -9.39 4.06 5.55
N SER A 18 -9.33 3.45 4.37
CA SER A 18 -10.46 3.44 3.44
C SER A 18 -11.66 2.60 3.92
N LEU A 19 -11.45 1.70 4.88
CA LEU A 19 -12.49 0.78 5.38
C LEU A 19 -12.90 1.03 6.84
N CYS A 20 -12.20 1.89 7.56
CA CYS A 20 -12.44 2.14 8.98
C CYS A 20 -12.91 3.57 9.19
N PRO A 21 -14.22 3.80 9.37
CA PRO A 21 -14.78 5.15 9.54
C PRO A 21 -14.20 5.93 10.73
N ASP A 22 -13.70 5.22 11.74
CA ASP A 22 -13.07 5.85 12.91
C ASP A 22 -11.64 6.30 12.68
N ASP A 23 -11.01 5.90 11.57
CA ASP A 23 -9.67 6.36 11.23
C ASP A 23 -9.69 7.82 10.80
N SER A 24 -8.72 8.60 11.29
CA SER A 24 -8.64 10.04 11.00
C SER A 24 -8.46 10.34 9.51
N ASN A 25 -7.98 9.37 8.74
CA ASN A 25 -7.74 9.50 7.30
C ASN A 25 -8.84 8.89 6.44
N TYR A 26 -9.96 8.46 7.05
CA TYR A 26 -11.04 7.78 6.35
C TYR A 26 -11.60 8.61 5.19
N GLU A 27 -11.92 9.87 5.42
CA GLU A 27 -12.46 10.75 4.38
C GLU A 27 -11.48 10.96 3.24
N ARG A 28 -10.22 11.20 3.58
CA ARG A 28 -9.18 11.42 2.57
C ARG A 28 -8.94 10.16 1.72
N ALA A 29 -8.92 9.00 2.35
CA ALA A 29 -8.79 7.72 1.63
C ALA A 29 -9.98 7.52 0.69
N GLY A 30 -11.19 7.83 1.13
CA GLY A 30 -12.39 7.77 0.30
C GLY A 30 -12.32 8.67 -0.92
N GLU A 31 -11.84 9.89 -0.75
CA GLU A 31 -11.63 10.83 -1.88
C GLU A 31 -10.64 10.29 -2.90
N LEU A 32 -9.55 9.69 -2.42
CA LEU A 32 -8.53 9.09 -3.30
C LEU A 32 -9.10 7.91 -4.08
N LEU A 33 -9.88 7.03 -3.42
CA LEU A 33 -10.53 5.90 -4.10
C LEU A 33 -11.53 6.38 -5.14
N LYS A 34 -12.32 7.40 -4.82
CA LYS A 34 -13.26 8.00 -5.78
C LYS A 34 -12.52 8.57 -6.99
N TYR A 35 -11.45 9.29 -6.76
CA TYR A 35 -10.60 9.80 -7.84
C TYR A 35 -10.12 8.67 -8.75
N CYS A 36 -9.62 7.59 -8.16
CA CYS A 36 -9.11 6.45 -8.92
C CYS A 36 -10.21 5.80 -9.78
N LYS A 37 -11.40 5.64 -9.22
CA LYS A 37 -12.56 5.10 -9.94
C LYS A 37 -12.95 6.00 -11.11
N ASP A 38 -13.05 7.31 -10.87
CA ASP A 38 -13.49 8.27 -11.87
C ASP A 38 -12.46 8.45 -13.00
N ASN A 39 -11.19 8.14 -12.76
CA ASN A 39 -10.10 8.33 -13.71
C ASN A 39 -9.47 7.02 -14.20
N ASN A 40 -10.08 5.89 -13.92
CA ASN A 40 -9.61 4.55 -14.34
C ASN A 40 -8.16 4.30 -13.93
N VAL A 41 -7.81 4.67 -12.70
CA VAL A 41 -6.45 4.44 -12.15
C VAL A 41 -6.30 2.98 -11.76
N ILE A 42 -5.18 2.36 -12.14
CA ILE A 42 -4.85 1.00 -11.75
C ILE A 42 -4.19 1.00 -10.37
N LEU A 43 -4.75 0.21 -9.46
CA LEU A 43 -4.25 0.08 -8.09
C LEU A 43 -3.37 -1.15 -7.99
N TYR A 44 -2.09 -0.94 -7.70
CA TYR A 44 -1.10 -2.01 -7.51
C TYR A 44 -0.86 -2.26 -6.02
N THR A 45 -0.60 -3.50 -5.68
CA THR A 45 -0.19 -3.89 -4.33
C THR A 45 0.56 -5.22 -4.36
N THR A 46 0.92 -5.75 -3.20
CA THR A 46 1.56 -7.07 -3.08
C THR A 46 0.71 -7.97 -2.17
N TRP A 47 0.95 -9.28 -2.23
CA TRP A 47 0.34 -10.22 -1.29
C TRP A 47 0.76 -9.93 0.16
N ASP A 48 1.99 -9.41 0.36
CA ASP A 48 2.46 -9.03 1.69
C ASP A 48 1.59 -7.91 2.28
N VAL A 49 1.27 -6.90 1.48
CA VAL A 49 0.35 -5.82 1.89
C VAL A 49 -1.06 -6.37 2.14
N ILE A 50 -1.56 -7.24 1.28
CA ILE A 50 -2.89 -7.86 1.46
C ILE A 50 -2.95 -8.62 2.77
N SER A 51 -1.95 -9.47 3.05
CA SER A 51 -1.89 -10.25 4.28
C SER A 51 -1.85 -9.35 5.51
N GLU A 52 -1.01 -8.33 5.51
CA GLU A 52 -0.93 -7.36 6.61
C GLU A 52 -2.26 -6.62 6.80
N THR A 53 -2.89 -6.20 5.71
CA THR A 53 -4.17 -5.49 5.74
C THR A 53 -5.28 -6.35 6.34
N VAL A 54 -5.42 -7.59 5.88
CA VAL A 54 -6.44 -8.51 6.40
C VAL A 54 -6.24 -8.74 7.90
N THR A 55 -5.01 -8.97 8.32
CA THR A 55 -4.68 -9.19 9.74
C THR A 55 -5.02 -7.94 10.56
N LEU A 56 -4.62 -6.77 10.10
CA LEU A 56 -4.87 -5.51 10.79
C LEU A 56 -6.37 -5.22 10.92
N LEU A 57 -7.13 -5.41 9.83
CA LEU A 57 -8.58 -5.22 9.84
C LEU A 57 -9.26 -6.20 10.79
N ARG A 58 -8.83 -7.47 10.80
CA ARG A 58 -9.41 -8.48 11.70
C ARG A 58 -9.23 -8.11 13.17
N TYR A 59 -8.06 -7.61 13.53
CA TYR A 59 -7.73 -7.33 14.93
C TYR A 59 -8.16 -5.93 15.39
N ARG A 60 -8.16 -4.93 14.52
CA ARG A 60 -8.47 -3.56 14.88
C ARG A 60 -9.87 -3.08 14.49
N ALA A 61 -10.50 -3.72 13.53
CA ALA A 61 -11.87 -3.48 13.16
C ALA A 61 -12.71 -4.70 13.55
N ASP A 62 -13.08 -5.52 12.57
CA ASP A 62 -13.82 -6.75 12.80
C ASP A 62 -13.65 -7.75 11.66
N TYR A 63 -14.18 -8.96 11.86
CA TYR A 63 -14.14 -10.01 10.85
C TYR A 63 -14.83 -9.59 9.54
N ASN A 64 -15.98 -8.97 9.63
CA ASN A 64 -16.76 -8.60 8.45
C ASN A 64 -16.01 -7.59 7.57
N THR A 65 -15.32 -6.62 8.18
CA THR A 65 -14.52 -5.64 7.44
C THR A 65 -13.34 -6.30 6.75
N ALA A 66 -12.67 -7.26 7.40
CA ALA A 66 -11.59 -8.02 6.77
C ALA A 66 -12.10 -8.83 5.56
N VAL A 67 -13.25 -9.46 5.68
CA VAL A 67 -13.89 -10.20 4.58
C VAL A 67 -14.30 -9.23 3.45
N GLU A 68 -14.84 -8.07 3.78
CA GLU A 68 -15.22 -7.05 2.80
C GLU A 68 -14.00 -6.62 1.96
N PHE A 69 -12.85 -6.41 2.60
CA PHE A 69 -11.62 -6.11 1.87
C PHE A 69 -11.29 -7.19 0.84
N LEU A 70 -11.35 -8.46 1.24
CA LEU A 70 -11.04 -9.58 0.35
C LEU A 70 -12.05 -9.75 -0.78
N ASP A 71 -13.33 -9.52 -0.51
CA ASP A 71 -14.41 -9.77 -1.47
C ASP A 71 -14.68 -8.59 -2.39
N ILE A 72 -14.47 -7.36 -1.92
CA ILE A 72 -14.86 -6.14 -2.66
C ILE A 72 -13.62 -5.40 -3.19
N ILE A 73 -12.61 -5.17 -2.36
CA ILE A 73 -11.45 -4.36 -2.73
C ILE A 73 -10.42 -5.19 -3.52
N LYS A 74 -10.03 -6.33 -2.98
CA LYS A 74 -8.98 -7.16 -3.58
C LYS A 74 -9.21 -7.49 -5.05
N PRO A 75 -10.44 -7.84 -5.53
CA PRO A 75 -10.65 -8.16 -6.93
C PRO A 75 -10.34 -7.02 -7.89
N ALA A 76 -10.34 -5.78 -7.42
CA ALA A 76 -10.02 -4.59 -8.22
C ALA A 76 -8.52 -4.25 -8.24
N LEU A 77 -7.70 -4.99 -7.51
CA LEU A 77 -6.27 -4.70 -7.37
C LEU A 77 -5.44 -5.52 -8.35
N PHE A 78 -4.36 -4.91 -8.85
CA PHE A 78 -3.31 -5.65 -9.55
C PHE A 78 -2.27 -6.08 -8.52
N ILE A 79 -2.18 -7.39 -8.26
CA ILE A 79 -1.25 -7.95 -7.28
C ILE A 79 0.06 -8.27 -8.00
N VAL A 80 1.13 -7.57 -7.63
CA VAL A 80 2.45 -7.74 -8.23
C VAL A 80 3.07 -9.04 -7.71
N PRO A 81 3.45 -9.98 -8.59
CA PRO A 81 4.17 -11.18 -8.15
C PRO A 81 5.54 -10.81 -7.61
N CYS A 82 5.90 -11.36 -6.45
CA CYS A 82 7.20 -11.15 -5.81
C CYS A 82 7.93 -12.48 -5.72
N ASP A 83 9.04 -12.58 -6.45
CA ASP A 83 9.90 -13.76 -6.39
C ASP A 83 11.01 -13.61 -5.33
N ASP A 84 11.90 -14.58 -5.27
CA ASP A 84 12.99 -14.57 -4.30
C ASP A 84 13.96 -13.41 -4.52
N SER A 85 14.12 -12.94 -5.76
CA SER A 85 15.00 -11.80 -6.04
C SER A 85 14.47 -10.51 -5.42
N VAL A 86 13.16 -10.30 -5.44
CA VAL A 86 12.51 -9.17 -4.77
C VAL A 86 12.74 -9.26 -3.26
N ARG A 87 12.55 -10.42 -2.67
CA ARG A 87 12.75 -10.63 -1.24
C ARG A 87 14.19 -10.42 -0.82
N THR A 88 15.15 -10.91 -1.61
CA THR A 88 16.58 -10.68 -1.35
C THR A 88 16.94 -9.21 -1.40
N SER A 89 16.41 -8.47 -2.37
CA SER A 89 16.60 -7.01 -2.44
C SER A 89 15.94 -6.31 -1.24
N ALA A 90 14.76 -6.76 -0.82
CA ALA A 90 14.06 -6.21 0.34
C ALA A 90 14.84 -6.44 1.64
N GLU A 91 15.52 -7.60 1.79
CA GLU A 91 16.39 -7.83 2.94
C GLU A 91 17.50 -6.79 3.03
N LYS A 92 18.11 -6.45 1.91
CA LYS A 92 19.18 -5.42 1.86
C LYS A 92 18.63 -4.06 2.25
N VAL A 93 17.47 -3.68 1.73
CA VAL A 93 16.82 -2.41 2.07
C VAL A 93 16.48 -2.38 3.56
N PHE A 94 15.89 -3.44 4.08
CA PHE A 94 15.53 -3.54 5.49
C PHE A 94 16.76 -3.37 6.41
N LYS A 95 17.84 -4.07 6.12
CA LYS A 95 19.07 -3.99 6.91
C LYS A 95 19.69 -2.59 6.88
N LYS A 96 19.61 -1.91 5.73
CA LYS A 96 20.19 -0.58 5.56
C LYS A 96 19.34 0.51 6.19
N VAL A 97 18.02 0.44 6.09
CA VAL A 97 17.11 1.54 6.42
C VAL A 97 16.41 1.33 7.76
N SER A 98 15.99 0.11 8.10
CA SER A 98 15.19 -0.14 9.28
C SER A 98 15.94 0.04 10.60
N LYS A 99 17.27 0.13 10.56
CA LYS A 99 18.08 0.42 11.73
C LYS A 99 17.74 1.79 12.32
N ASP A 100 17.51 2.78 11.46
CA ASP A 100 17.29 4.18 11.86
C ASP A 100 15.84 4.64 11.67
N LYS A 101 15.02 3.85 10.96
CA LYS A 101 13.63 4.16 10.66
C LYS A 101 12.74 2.95 10.95
N ARG A 102 11.51 3.21 11.38
CA ARG A 102 10.54 2.15 11.64
C ARG A 102 9.96 1.61 10.34
N LEU A 103 10.77 0.86 9.62
CA LEU A 103 10.39 0.24 8.37
C LEU A 103 10.10 -1.25 8.62
N SER A 104 8.92 -1.73 8.30
CA SER A 104 8.61 -3.16 8.35
C SER A 104 9.22 -3.89 7.16
N PHE A 105 9.31 -5.22 7.24
CA PHE A 105 9.77 -5.99 6.09
C PHE A 105 8.78 -5.88 4.91
N CYS A 106 7.49 -5.81 5.20
CA CYS A 106 6.47 -5.53 4.18
C CYS A 106 6.73 -4.21 3.46
N ASP A 107 7.10 -3.16 4.19
CA ASP A 107 7.45 -1.86 3.62
C ASP A 107 8.69 -1.95 2.72
N ALA A 108 9.69 -2.72 3.14
CA ALA A 108 10.90 -2.95 2.33
C ALA A 108 10.56 -3.64 1.01
N ILE A 109 9.68 -4.64 1.03
CA ILE A 109 9.19 -5.30 -0.19
C ILE A 109 8.45 -4.28 -1.08
N SER A 110 7.56 -3.48 -0.51
CA SER A 110 6.83 -2.45 -1.25
C SER A 110 7.78 -1.46 -1.91
N TYR A 111 8.81 -1.01 -1.19
CA TYR A 111 9.83 -0.11 -1.74
C TYR A 111 10.53 -0.73 -2.97
N VAL A 112 10.95 -1.98 -2.88
CA VAL A 112 11.61 -2.68 -3.99
C VAL A 112 10.68 -2.81 -5.18
N VAL A 113 9.42 -3.19 -4.95
CA VAL A 113 8.43 -3.33 -6.01
C VAL A 113 8.19 -1.99 -6.72
N ILE A 114 7.99 -0.92 -5.97
CA ILE A 114 7.75 0.41 -6.55
C ILE A 114 8.96 0.88 -7.37
N THR A 115 10.16 0.74 -6.82
CA THR A 115 11.37 1.30 -7.45
C THR A 115 11.94 0.43 -8.56
N HIS A 116 11.89 -0.91 -8.42
CA HIS A 116 12.51 -1.83 -9.37
C HIS A 116 11.54 -2.36 -10.42
N MET A 117 10.23 -2.42 -10.13
CA MET A 117 9.27 -3.09 -11.01
C MET A 117 8.20 -2.17 -11.58
N LEU A 118 7.91 -1.04 -10.93
CA LEU A 118 6.77 -0.19 -11.28
C LEU A 118 7.20 1.24 -11.66
N ASP A 119 8.44 1.46 -12.05
CA ASP A 119 8.94 2.76 -12.54
C ASP A 119 8.67 3.93 -11.58
N ASN A 120 8.80 3.69 -10.27
CA ASN A 120 8.60 4.71 -9.24
C ASN A 120 7.22 5.37 -9.30
N ILE A 121 6.17 4.61 -9.56
CA ILE A 121 4.81 5.15 -9.51
C ILE A 121 4.49 5.71 -8.13
N PRO A 122 3.52 6.64 -8.02
CA PRO A 122 3.11 7.17 -6.71
C PRO A 122 2.58 6.07 -5.79
N CYS A 123 2.71 6.30 -4.49
CA CYS A 123 2.21 5.41 -3.45
C CYS A 123 1.15 6.12 -2.60
N PHE A 124 -0.01 5.49 -2.44
CA PHE A 124 -1.01 5.93 -1.46
C PHE A 124 -0.68 5.31 -0.11
N THR A 125 -0.26 6.15 0.81
CA THR A 125 0.06 5.76 2.19
C THR A 125 -0.13 6.93 3.13
N PHE A 126 -0.48 6.63 4.37
CA PHE A 126 -0.52 7.59 5.47
C PHE A 126 0.65 7.40 6.43
N ASP A 127 1.58 6.50 6.09
CA ASP A 127 2.78 6.26 6.87
C ASP A 127 3.88 7.25 6.49
N LYS A 128 4.32 8.05 7.45
CA LYS A 128 5.37 9.07 7.26
C LYS A 128 6.71 8.47 6.85
N ASP A 129 6.97 7.23 7.23
CA ASP A 129 8.25 6.57 6.94
C ASP A 129 8.44 6.31 5.45
N PHE A 130 7.37 6.09 4.70
CA PHE A 130 7.45 5.95 3.24
C PHE A 130 7.96 7.22 2.56
N ARG A 131 7.53 8.39 3.02
CA ARG A 131 7.97 9.66 2.45
C ARG A 131 9.48 9.86 2.63
N SER A 132 10.01 9.40 3.76
CA SER A 132 11.44 9.51 4.05
C SER A 132 12.33 8.61 3.19
N LEU A 133 11.74 7.66 2.45
CA LEU A 133 12.46 6.79 1.52
C LEU A 133 12.64 7.41 0.13
N GLY A 134 12.16 8.63 -0.10
CA GLY A 134 12.23 9.28 -1.40
C GLY A 134 11.17 8.85 -2.40
N LEU A 135 10.15 8.11 -1.97
CA LEU A 135 9.01 7.74 -2.80
C LEU A 135 8.07 8.92 -3.00
N MET A 136 7.38 8.93 -4.14
CA MET A 136 6.30 9.88 -4.38
C MET A 136 5.07 9.41 -3.61
N VAL A 137 4.73 10.11 -2.54
CA VAL A 137 3.68 9.70 -1.59
C VAL A 137 2.49 10.64 -1.65
N TYR A 138 1.29 10.08 -1.63
CA TYR A 138 0.02 10.79 -1.49
C TYR A 138 -0.76 10.24 -0.28
N PRO A 139 -1.42 11.05 0.43
CA PRO A 139 -1.38 12.51 0.47
C PRO A 139 -0.11 13.11 1.03
#